data_36a2ab7d25d5377db12aa46f73c85122
#
_entry.id   36a2ab7d25d5377db12aa46f73c85122
#
_cell.length_a   1.000
_cell.length_b   1.000
_cell.length_c   1.000
_cell.angle_alpha   90.00
_cell.angle_beta   90.00
_cell.angle_gamma   90.00
#
_symmetry.space_group_name_H-M   'P 1'
#
loop_
_entity.id
_entity.type
_entity.pdbx_description
1 polymer ?
#
loop_
_entity_poly.entity_id
_entity_poly.type
_entity_poly.pdbx_seq_one_letter_code
_entity_poly.pdbx_strand_id
1 'polypeptide(L)'
;MAEVQGQENRESDPAALAAEASATGGGKPRKPRATDGGPEILPDMGHYVTLVRKIKHRALVAHWLAHLHPDPLPTIEWEHKVCTSYKQSLFTMVAGLPGAIRQRLEEAAQRILLLSDDFGCEAVKSLLSEDIDAEQQAVADAGDKYGRALYLYLCRLADDSDRRFEQAETARQQNKQWKSEAYASHFRGPKAVDITLDDTLKDKLKTAIATIYPQAPLQDVVIEHFQRRDLTQAEDRGGEDESAPVWLHTIVVGFNGKETHWDKIVDGEVTTRHDQALQRIIYSYEPSTGALSVFCDDKHARRDLAKALRDVVLASDTEIAEMPLREFSLKAFGSAEVFNLLKPEPGDGIERISINLIKVAKRLEQQGEDGTLEVTSGMTIHRDRRDQRDVYRVAREDYKQNDLSGFDLVQVKLVLRIAKQKDRRAHNIVVQITAPNGLNDNAKTEDERQLVMRLLKRWHIVTEF
;
A
#
# COMPACT_ATOMS: atom_id res chain seq x y z
N MET A 1 55.44 -8.51 18.46
CA MET A 1 54.81 -7.32 19.08
C MET A 1 54.55 -6.32 17.97
N ALA A 2 53.33 -6.17 17.54
CA ALA A 2 52.87 -5.12 16.65
C ALA A 2 51.48 -4.69 17.17
N GLU A 3 51.41 -3.44 17.62
CA GLU A 3 50.21 -2.82 18.15
C GLU A 3 49.17 -2.63 17.05
N VAL A 4 47.97 -3.09 17.34
CA VAL A 4 46.77 -2.81 16.55
C VAL A 4 46.12 -1.56 17.16
N GLN A 5 46.22 -0.41 16.46
CA GLN A 5 45.48 0.79 16.77
C GLN A 5 44.00 0.62 16.37
N GLY A 6 43.11 0.75 17.35
CA GLY A 6 41.66 0.77 17.17
C GLY A 6 41.23 2.05 16.45
N GLN A 7 40.42 1.90 15.40
CA GLN A 7 39.64 2.97 14.81
C GLN A 7 38.32 3.11 15.57
N GLU A 8 38.17 4.23 16.28
CA GLU A 8 36.88 4.65 16.85
C GLU A 8 35.90 5.04 15.74
N ASN A 9 34.81 4.29 15.63
CA ASN A 9 33.64 4.68 14.86
C ASN A 9 32.96 5.89 15.56
N ARG A 10 33.08 7.07 14.97
CA ARG A 10 32.22 8.20 15.32
C ARG A 10 30.82 7.98 14.73
N GLU A 11 29.89 7.64 15.58
CA GLU A 11 28.46 7.78 15.30
C GLU A 11 28.13 9.26 15.04
N SER A 12 27.70 9.57 13.83
CA SER A 12 27.23 10.90 13.46
C SER A 12 25.79 11.08 13.98
N ASP A 13 25.63 12.02 14.88
CA ASP A 13 24.37 12.44 15.48
C ASP A 13 23.39 12.93 14.40
N PRO A 14 22.19 12.28 14.24
CA PRO A 14 21.19 12.69 13.27
C PRO A 14 20.57 14.07 13.53
N ALA A 15 20.76 14.65 14.70
CA ALA A 15 20.28 15.98 15.02
C ALA A 15 21.08 17.12 14.35
N ALA A 16 22.33 16.88 13.99
CA ALA A 16 23.18 17.90 13.35
C ALA A 16 22.86 18.10 11.86
N LEU A 17 22.28 17.10 11.18
CA LEU A 17 21.89 17.17 9.75
C LEU A 17 20.57 17.91 9.50
N ALA A 18 19.76 18.13 10.51
CA ALA A 18 18.51 18.87 10.40
C ALA A 18 18.66 20.40 10.48
N ALA A 19 19.78 20.89 10.99
CA ALA A 19 20.01 22.33 11.24
C ALA A 19 20.54 23.09 10.02
N GLU A 20 21.19 22.43 9.05
CA GLU A 20 21.78 23.10 7.89
C GLU A 20 20.84 23.29 6.68
N ALA A 21 19.65 22.71 6.69
CA ALA A 21 18.67 22.84 5.60
C ALA A 21 17.77 24.11 5.70
N SER A 22 17.94 24.96 6.70
CA SER A 22 17.04 26.09 7.00
C SER A 22 17.51 27.48 6.59
N ALA A 23 18.65 27.64 5.98
CA ALA A 23 19.21 28.98 5.71
C ALA A 23 19.55 29.20 4.24
N THR A 24 18.54 29.26 3.34
CA THR A 24 18.62 30.08 2.12
C THR A 24 17.24 30.15 1.43
N GLY A 25 16.48 31.19 1.74
CA GLY A 25 15.24 31.52 1.03
C GLY A 25 14.64 32.80 1.64
N GLY A 26 15.09 33.99 1.14
CA GLY A 26 14.54 35.29 1.49
C GLY A 26 13.10 35.45 1.04
N GLY A 27 12.16 34.72 1.66
CA GLY A 27 10.73 34.89 1.50
C GLY A 27 10.25 35.97 2.51
N LYS A 28 9.48 36.96 2.01
CA LYS A 28 8.79 37.91 2.87
C LYS A 28 8.13 37.19 4.04
N PRO A 29 8.24 37.70 5.28
CA PRO A 29 7.61 37.04 6.44
C PRO A 29 6.12 36.89 6.18
N ARG A 30 5.65 35.65 6.10
CA ARG A 30 4.23 35.35 6.03
C ARG A 30 3.60 35.83 7.34
N LYS A 31 2.59 36.71 7.25
CA LYS A 31 1.77 37.07 8.39
C LYS A 31 1.34 35.76 9.12
N PRO A 32 1.45 35.72 10.45
CA PRO A 32 1.00 34.55 11.19
C PRO A 32 -0.47 34.28 10.83
N ARG A 33 -0.74 33.09 10.36
CA ARG A 33 -2.12 32.66 10.03
C ARG A 33 -2.84 32.49 11.37
N ALA A 34 -3.99 33.15 11.53
CA ALA A 34 -4.80 32.97 12.73
C ALA A 34 -5.00 31.48 12.99
N THR A 35 -4.65 31.02 14.18
CA THR A 35 -4.81 29.62 14.60
C THR A 35 -6.29 29.38 14.94
N ASP A 36 -6.79 28.22 14.60
CA ASP A 36 -8.16 27.81 14.95
C ASP A 36 -8.26 27.24 16.37
N GLY A 37 -7.16 27.29 17.14
CA GLY A 37 -7.08 26.82 18.53
C GLY A 37 -7.23 25.29 18.70
N GLY A 38 -7.35 24.54 17.60
CA GLY A 38 -7.66 23.10 17.66
C GLY A 38 -6.76 22.28 18.61
N PRO A 39 -5.41 22.34 18.52
CA PRO A 39 -4.54 21.59 19.41
C PRO A 39 -4.53 22.12 20.86
N GLU A 40 -4.85 23.41 21.06
CA GLU A 40 -4.92 24.04 22.38
C GLU A 40 -6.23 23.67 23.10
N ILE A 41 -7.34 23.52 22.33
CA ILE A 41 -8.68 23.19 22.85
C ILE A 41 -8.84 21.69 23.03
N LEU A 42 -8.26 20.88 22.12
CA LEU A 42 -8.36 19.41 22.06
C LEU A 42 -6.97 18.79 21.95
N PRO A 43 -6.14 18.86 23.00
CA PRO A 43 -4.75 18.37 22.95
C PRO A 43 -4.66 16.84 22.82
N ASP A 44 -5.70 16.12 23.23
CA ASP A 44 -5.82 14.66 23.20
C ASP A 44 -6.52 14.13 21.93
N MET A 45 -6.88 14.99 20.98
CA MET A 45 -7.68 14.65 19.79
C MET A 45 -7.00 15.10 18.47
N GLY A 46 -5.74 14.75 18.30
CA GLY A 46 -4.93 15.20 17.16
C GLY A 46 -5.44 14.74 15.80
N HIS A 47 -5.96 13.51 15.69
CA HIS A 47 -6.53 13.00 14.44
C HIS A 47 -7.84 13.67 14.10
N TYR A 48 -8.74 13.86 15.08
CA TYR A 48 -10.00 14.57 14.89
C TYR A 48 -9.76 16.00 14.39
N VAL A 49 -8.90 16.75 15.08
CA VAL A 49 -8.52 18.12 14.69
C VAL A 49 -7.94 18.15 13.27
N THR A 50 -7.09 17.19 12.94
CA THR A 50 -6.49 17.07 11.61
C THR A 50 -7.55 16.78 10.54
N LEU A 51 -8.46 15.86 10.80
CA LEU A 51 -9.53 15.48 9.88
C LEU A 51 -10.47 16.65 9.60
N VAL A 52 -10.99 17.30 10.65
CA VAL A 52 -11.90 18.46 10.53
C VAL A 52 -11.26 19.63 9.76
N ARG A 53 -9.94 19.80 9.90
CA ARG A 53 -9.22 20.83 9.12
C ARG A 53 -9.14 20.53 7.64
N LYS A 54 -9.16 19.26 7.27
CA LYS A 54 -8.97 18.79 5.88
C LYS A 54 -10.30 18.59 5.14
N ILE A 55 -11.34 18.15 5.81
CA ILE A 55 -12.66 17.95 5.21
C ILE A 55 -13.23 19.26 4.67
N LYS A 56 -13.67 19.23 3.42
CA LYS A 56 -14.35 20.37 2.78
C LYS A 56 -15.86 20.34 3.01
N HIS A 57 -16.45 19.16 3.07
CA HIS A 57 -17.90 18.97 3.18
C HIS A 57 -18.35 18.94 4.64
N ARG A 58 -18.86 20.04 5.14
CA ARG A 58 -19.20 20.25 6.57
C ARG A 58 -20.42 19.48 7.03
N ALA A 59 -21.40 19.30 6.14
CA ALA A 59 -22.61 18.56 6.47
C ALA A 59 -22.29 17.11 6.90
N LEU A 60 -21.25 16.47 6.33
CA LEU A 60 -20.80 15.16 6.77
C LEU A 60 -20.27 15.15 8.20
N VAL A 61 -19.57 16.21 8.62
CA VAL A 61 -19.09 16.33 10.01
C VAL A 61 -20.25 16.53 10.95
N ALA A 62 -21.26 17.33 10.58
CA ALA A 62 -22.48 17.52 11.36
C ALA A 62 -23.23 16.20 11.53
N HIS A 63 -23.40 15.45 10.44
CA HIS A 63 -24.06 14.16 10.44
C HIS A 63 -23.31 13.14 11.33
N TRP A 64 -21.98 13.12 11.25
CA TRP A 64 -21.16 12.27 12.10
C TRP A 64 -21.35 12.56 13.59
N LEU A 65 -21.32 13.84 13.97
CA LEU A 65 -21.53 14.25 15.35
C LEU A 65 -22.95 13.92 15.85
N ALA A 66 -23.97 14.11 15.01
CA ALA A 66 -25.36 13.75 15.36
C ALA A 66 -25.56 12.26 15.62
N HIS A 67 -24.83 11.39 14.91
CA HIS A 67 -24.86 9.94 15.18
C HIS A 67 -24.25 9.55 16.53
N LEU A 68 -23.22 10.27 16.98
CA LEU A 68 -22.50 9.94 18.21
C LEU A 68 -23.08 10.61 19.44
N HIS A 69 -23.81 11.70 19.26
CA HIS A 69 -24.44 12.46 20.33
C HIS A 69 -25.87 12.83 19.92
N PRO A 70 -26.88 12.06 20.41
CA PRO A 70 -28.28 12.25 20.01
C PRO A 70 -28.92 13.55 20.54
N ASP A 71 -28.32 14.17 21.55
CA ASP A 71 -28.79 15.47 22.04
C ASP A 71 -28.59 16.55 20.98
N PRO A 72 -29.50 17.52 20.87
CA PRO A 72 -29.38 18.58 19.86
C PRO A 72 -28.04 19.29 20.01
N LEU A 73 -27.22 19.16 18.99
CA LEU A 73 -25.96 19.92 18.91
C LEU A 73 -26.26 21.41 18.91
N PRO A 74 -25.44 22.24 19.59
CA PRO A 74 -25.58 23.68 19.50
C PRO A 74 -25.62 24.13 18.05
N THR A 75 -26.45 25.12 17.74
CA THR A 75 -26.62 25.62 16.37
C THR A 75 -25.28 26.17 15.87
N ILE A 76 -24.56 25.36 15.12
CA ILE A 76 -23.38 25.78 14.39
C ILE A 76 -23.87 26.14 13.00
N GLU A 77 -23.53 27.33 12.51
CA GLU A 77 -23.83 27.72 11.14
C GLU A 77 -22.97 26.90 10.17
N TRP A 78 -23.47 25.73 9.80
CA TRP A 78 -22.77 24.76 8.95
C TRP A 78 -22.55 25.25 7.52
N GLU A 79 -23.30 26.28 7.09
CA GLU A 79 -23.29 26.80 5.73
C GLU A 79 -22.22 27.87 5.45
N HIS A 80 -21.56 28.40 6.47
CA HIS A 80 -20.58 29.47 6.26
C HIS A 80 -19.25 28.97 5.66
N LYS A 81 -18.76 29.71 4.66
CA LYS A 81 -17.43 29.55 4.08
C LYS A 81 -16.37 29.53 5.17
N VAL A 82 -15.41 28.62 5.02
CA VAL A 82 -14.28 28.33 5.91
C VAL A 82 -13.81 29.59 6.66
N CYS A 83 -14.31 29.84 7.86
CA CYS A 83 -13.69 30.77 8.78
C CYS A 83 -13.08 30.02 9.97
N THR A 84 -12.04 30.58 10.52
CA THR A 84 -11.35 30.05 11.70
C THR A 84 -12.31 29.92 12.88
N SER A 85 -13.29 30.84 13.00
CA SER A 85 -14.30 30.85 14.06
C SER A 85 -15.20 29.63 14.06
N TYR A 86 -15.60 29.10 12.89
CA TYR A 86 -16.38 27.86 12.80
C TYR A 86 -15.65 26.68 13.42
N LYS A 87 -14.37 26.49 13.04
CA LYS A 87 -13.57 25.38 13.58
C LYS A 87 -13.34 25.53 15.07
N GLN A 88 -13.09 26.72 15.53
CA GLN A 88 -12.93 27.01 16.95
C GLN A 88 -14.21 26.70 17.75
N SER A 89 -15.39 27.12 17.26
CA SER A 89 -16.69 26.79 17.88
C SER A 89 -16.90 25.27 17.92
N LEU A 90 -16.60 24.57 16.83
CA LEU A 90 -16.71 23.11 16.76
C LEU A 90 -15.75 22.41 17.75
N PHE A 91 -14.51 22.83 17.84
CA PHE A 91 -13.56 22.25 18.79
C PHE A 91 -13.94 22.54 20.24
N THR A 92 -14.43 23.74 20.54
CA THR A 92 -14.93 24.09 21.88
C THR A 92 -16.15 23.23 22.26
N MET A 93 -17.08 23.02 21.33
CA MET A 93 -18.23 22.15 21.55
C MET A 93 -17.78 20.71 21.85
N VAL A 94 -16.89 20.14 21.02
CA VAL A 94 -16.39 18.76 21.21
C VAL A 94 -15.60 18.63 22.52
N ALA A 95 -14.87 19.66 22.95
CA ALA A 95 -14.20 19.67 24.25
C ALA A 95 -15.17 19.51 25.43
N GLY A 96 -16.41 19.99 25.29
CA GLY A 96 -17.47 19.83 26.28
C GLY A 96 -18.14 18.47 26.31
N LEU A 97 -17.88 17.59 25.33
CA LEU A 97 -18.48 16.25 25.27
C LEU A 97 -17.85 15.31 26.30
N PRO A 98 -18.61 14.25 26.73
CA PRO A 98 -18.06 13.20 27.59
C PRO A 98 -16.80 12.55 27.02
N GLY A 99 -15.83 12.21 27.87
CA GLY A 99 -14.54 11.63 27.47
C GLY A 99 -14.67 10.39 26.57
N ALA A 100 -15.65 9.51 26.84
CA ALA A 100 -15.92 8.34 26.03
C ALA A 100 -16.34 8.68 24.58
N ILE A 101 -17.10 9.77 24.39
CA ILE A 101 -17.51 10.23 23.06
C ILE A 101 -16.31 10.84 22.34
N ARG A 102 -15.50 11.64 23.05
CA ARG A 102 -14.27 12.21 22.48
C ARG A 102 -13.29 11.13 22.04
N GLN A 103 -13.13 10.08 22.83
CA GLN A 103 -12.29 8.95 22.46
C GLN A 103 -12.80 8.24 21.20
N ARG A 104 -14.10 7.98 21.10
CA ARG A 104 -14.70 7.39 19.88
C ARG A 104 -14.50 8.29 18.64
N LEU A 105 -14.62 9.60 18.80
CA LEU A 105 -14.34 10.54 17.71
C LEU A 105 -12.88 10.50 17.26
N GLU A 106 -11.94 10.43 18.20
CA GLU A 106 -10.51 10.36 17.89
C GLU A 106 -10.13 9.06 17.19
N GLU A 107 -10.62 7.92 17.70
CA GLU A 107 -10.41 6.61 17.07
C GLU A 107 -10.99 6.53 15.67
N ALA A 108 -12.22 7.01 15.48
CA ALA A 108 -12.84 7.07 14.17
C ALA A 108 -12.10 8.01 13.23
N ALA A 109 -11.67 9.18 13.71
CA ALA A 109 -10.88 10.12 12.92
C ALA A 109 -9.55 9.52 12.45
N GLN A 110 -8.87 8.76 13.30
CA GLN A 110 -7.65 8.05 12.95
C GLN A 110 -7.91 7.05 11.80
N ARG A 111 -8.95 6.24 11.90
CA ARG A 111 -9.33 5.26 10.87
C ARG A 111 -9.68 5.94 9.54
N ILE A 112 -10.49 7.01 9.58
CA ILE A 112 -10.86 7.80 8.39
C ILE A 112 -9.64 8.43 7.74
N LEU A 113 -8.71 8.98 8.53
CA LEU A 113 -7.45 9.54 8.00
C LEU A 113 -6.58 8.48 7.33
N LEU A 114 -6.53 7.27 7.86
CA LEU A 114 -5.83 6.15 7.24
C LEU A 114 -6.42 5.82 5.86
N LEU A 115 -7.76 5.79 5.72
CA LEU A 115 -8.44 5.59 4.44
C LEU A 115 -8.36 6.80 3.50
N SER A 116 -7.81 7.91 3.96
CA SER A 116 -7.63 9.12 3.14
C SER A 116 -6.21 9.25 2.57
N ASP A 117 -5.32 8.28 2.77
CA ASP A 117 -4.06 8.20 2.02
C ASP A 117 -4.31 7.67 0.59
N ASP A 118 -3.27 7.59 -0.23
CA ASP A 118 -3.44 7.20 -1.63
C ASP A 118 -3.94 5.76 -1.77
N PHE A 119 -3.44 4.82 -0.96
CA PHE A 119 -3.91 3.43 -0.94
C PHE A 119 -5.35 3.29 -0.42
N GLY A 120 -5.71 4.08 0.59
CA GLY A 120 -7.07 4.10 1.12
C GLY A 120 -8.08 4.70 0.13
N CYS A 121 -7.68 5.74 -0.61
CA CYS A 121 -8.51 6.30 -1.68
C CYS A 121 -8.86 5.27 -2.76
N GLU A 122 -7.90 4.44 -3.15
CA GLU A 122 -8.10 3.36 -4.10
C GLU A 122 -9.03 2.29 -3.54
N ALA A 123 -8.79 1.90 -2.27
CA ALA A 123 -9.65 0.94 -1.59
C ALA A 123 -11.10 1.41 -1.49
N VAL A 124 -11.31 2.67 -1.11
CA VAL A 124 -12.65 3.28 -1.06
C VAL A 124 -13.29 3.29 -2.45
N LYS A 125 -12.56 3.69 -3.49
CA LYS A 125 -13.04 3.66 -4.88
C LYS A 125 -13.48 2.26 -5.34
N SER A 126 -12.73 1.22 -4.96
CA SER A 126 -13.01 -0.16 -5.39
C SER A 126 -14.28 -0.74 -4.79
N LEU A 127 -14.79 -0.16 -3.72
CA LEU A 127 -15.96 -0.64 -2.97
C LEU A 127 -17.21 0.25 -3.13
N LEU A 128 -17.04 1.48 -3.64
CA LEU A 128 -18.17 2.34 -3.96
C LEU A 128 -18.79 1.90 -5.28
N SER A 129 -20.11 1.73 -5.30
CA SER A 129 -20.83 1.39 -6.51
C SER A 129 -20.89 2.57 -7.47
N GLU A 130 -20.64 2.31 -8.77
CA GLU A 130 -20.86 3.31 -9.83
C GLU A 130 -22.28 3.23 -10.41
N ASP A 131 -23.01 2.16 -10.08
CA ASP A 131 -24.29 1.86 -10.70
C ASP A 131 -25.50 2.43 -9.94
N ILE A 132 -25.28 3.06 -8.80
CA ILE A 132 -26.34 3.65 -7.98
C ILE A 132 -26.24 5.17 -8.02
N ASP A 133 -27.10 5.83 -8.79
CA ASP A 133 -27.12 7.30 -8.98
C ASP A 133 -27.07 8.08 -7.65
N ALA A 134 -27.79 7.62 -6.62
CA ALA A 134 -27.82 8.28 -5.31
C ALA A 134 -26.46 8.17 -4.59
N GLU A 135 -25.79 7.04 -4.71
CA GLU A 135 -24.45 6.85 -4.11
C GLU A 135 -23.38 7.62 -4.88
N GLN A 136 -23.45 7.64 -6.21
CA GLN A 136 -22.57 8.47 -7.04
C GLN A 136 -22.69 9.94 -6.65
N GLN A 137 -23.91 10.44 -6.49
CA GLN A 137 -24.15 11.81 -6.08
C GLN A 137 -23.60 12.08 -4.68
N ALA A 138 -23.85 11.20 -3.70
CA ALA A 138 -23.33 11.33 -2.34
C ALA A 138 -21.79 11.31 -2.30
N VAL A 139 -21.15 10.46 -3.11
CA VAL A 139 -19.69 10.39 -3.24
C VAL A 139 -19.13 11.64 -3.92
N ALA A 140 -19.83 12.19 -4.93
CA ALA A 140 -19.46 13.44 -5.57
C ALA A 140 -19.62 14.62 -4.60
N ASP A 141 -20.70 14.64 -3.84
CA ASP A 141 -20.99 15.68 -2.83
C ASP A 141 -20.00 15.61 -1.65
N ALA A 142 -19.46 14.45 -1.32
CA ALA A 142 -18.38 14.31 -0.34
C ALA A 142 -17.10 15.09 -0.71
N GLY A 143 -16.93 15.41 -1.99
CA GLY A 143 -16.08 16.46 -2.55
C GLY A 143 -14.58 16.22 -2.49
N ASP A 144 -14.04 15.43 -1.54
CA ASP A 144 -12.62 15.11 -1.42
C ASP A 144 -12.39 13.76 -0.76
N LYS A 145 -11.13 13.34 -0.73
CA LYS A 145 -10.75 12.03 -0.18
C LYS A 145 -11.13 11.81 1.29
N TYR A 146 -11.11 12.86 2.08
CA TYR A 146 -11.49 12.80 3.50
C TYR A 146 -13.01 12.69 3.65
N GLY A 147 -13.74 13.43 2.83
CA GLY A 147 -15.20 13.36 2.77
C GLY A 147 -15.68 11.99 2.32
N ARG A 148 -15.07 11.40 1.30
CA ARG A 148 -15.42 10.04 0.82
C ARG A 148 -15.18 8.96 1.88
N ALA A 149 -14.04 9.00 2.57
CA ALA A 149 -13.76 8.08 3.66
C ALA A 149 -14.74 8.26 4.83
N LEU A 150 -15.08 9.49 5.18
CA LEU A 150 -16.11 9.77 6.20
C LEU A 150 -17.50 9.33 5.75
N TYR A 151 -17.86 9.53 4.48
CA TYR A 151 -19.13 9.03 3.94
C TYR A 151 -19.28 7.53 4.14
N LEU A 152 -18.26 6.76 3.76
CA LEU A 152 -18.28 5.31 3.94
C LEU A 152 -18.38 4.89 5.42
N TYR A 153 -17.73 5.65 6.31
CA TYR A 153 -17.85 5.45 7.76
C TYR A 153 -19.28 5.74 8.26
N LEU A 154 -19.94 6.75 7.70
CA LEU A 154 -21.34 7.09 8.04
C LEU A 154 -22.32 6.03 7.55
N CYS A 155 -22.11 5.43 6.37
CA CYS A 155 -22.90 4.30 5.90
C CYS A 155 -22.88 3.13 6.92
N ARG A 156 -21.69 2.80 7.43
CA ARG A 156 -21.53 1.80 8.48
C ARG A 156 -22.27 2.18 9.77
N LEU A 157 -22.23 3.45 10.17
CA LEU A 157 -22.95 3.89 11.38
C LEU A 157 -24.48 3.87 11.20
N ALA A 158 -24.97 4.07 9.99
CA ALA A 158 -26.38 4.04 9.66
C ALA A 158 -26.91 2.61 9.55
N ASP A 159 -26.06 1.66 9.12
CA ASP A 159 -26.39 0.26 8.96
C ASP A 159 -25.20 -0.62 9.41
N ASP A 160 -25.36 -1.28 10.55
CA ASP A 160 -24.32 -2.19 11.10
C ASP A 160 -23.98 -3.37 10.18
N SER A 161 -24.84 -3.69 9.21
CA SER A 161 -24.59 -4.71 8.19
C SER A 161 -23.70 -4.19 7.04
N ASP A 162 -23.56 -2.88 6.88
CA ASP A 162 -22.64 -2.29 5.89
C ASP A 162 -21.18 -2.40 6.35
N ARG A 163 -20.48 -3.37 5.81
CA ARG A 163 -19.09 -3.68 6.15
C ARG A 163 -18.07 -3.03 5.21
N ARG A 164 -18.51 -2.18 4.28
CA ARG A 164 -17.62 -1.60 3.25
C ARG A 164 -16.49 -0.75 3.85
N PHE A 165 -16.70 -0.14 5.01
CA PHE A 165 -15.63 0.61 5.68
C PHE A 165 -14.48 -0.31 6.14
N GLU A 166 -14.78 -1.42 6.82
CA GLU A 166 -13.80 -2.42 7.25
C GLU A 166 -13.17 -3.15 6.05
N GLN A 167 -13.96 -3.38 5.02
CA GLN A 167 -13.47 -3.95 3.75
C GLN A 167 -12.48 -2.99 3.07
N ALA A 168 -12.73 -1.68 3.11
CA ALA A 168 -11.79 -0.67 2.62
C ALA A 168 -10.48 -0.63 3.43
N GLU A 169 -10.56 -0.77 4.76
CA GLU A 169 -9.37 -0.89 5.61
C GLU A 169 -8.52 -2.11 5.23
N THR A 170 -9.19 -3.24 4.98
CA THR A 170 -8.53 -4.49 4.54
C THR A 170 -7.92 -4.32 3.15
N ALA A 171 -8.68 -3.79 2.20
CA ALA A 171 -8.18 -3.55 0.83
C ALA A 171 -7.00 -2.56 0.82
N ARG A 172 -7.04 -1.51 1.66
CA ARG A 172 -5.92 -0.58 1.83
C ARG A 172 -4.66 -1.31 2.33
N GLN A 173 -4.81 -2.19 3.31
CA GLN A 173 -3.68 -2.97 3.82
C GLN A 173 -3.12 -3.91 2.74
N GLN A 174 -3.98 -4.57 1.98
CA GLN A 174 -3.58 -5.37 0.81
C GLN A 174 -2.83 -4.52 -0.21
N ASN A 175 -3.38 -3.37 -0.63
CA ASN A 175 -2.77 -2.49 -1.61
C ASN A 175 -1.38 -2.00 -1.17
N LYS A 176 -1.18 -1.78 0.13
CA LYS A 176 0.11 -1.40 0.71
C LYS A 176 1.11 -2.56 0.74
N GLN A 177 0.64 -3.79 0.98
CA GLN A 177 1.47 -5.01 1.08
C GLN A 177 1.56 -5.78 -0.24
N TRP A 178 0.75 -5.39 -1.23
CA TRP A 178 0.63 -6.07 -2.52
C TRP A 178 1.98 -6.22 -3.19
N LYS A 179 2.27 -7.46 -3.62
CA LYS A 179 3.42 -7.78 -4.47
C LYS A 179 4.81 -7.75 -3.81
N SER A 180 4.88 -7.83 -2.48
CA SER A 180 6.12 -8.22 -1.83
C SER A 180 6.10 -9.72 -1.54
N GLU A 181 7.03 -10.48 -2.09
CA GLU A 181 7.21 -11.91 -1.76
C GLU A 181 7.43 -12.15 -0.26
N ALA A 182 7.78 -11.07 0.48
CA ALA A 182 7.86 -11.12 1.93
C ALA A 182 6.49 -11.35 2.59
N TYR A 183 5.40 -10.83 2.00
CA TYR A 183 4.06 -10.84 2.61
C TYR A 183 3.02 -11.63 1.83
N ALA A 184 3.26 -11.98 0.58
CA ALA A 184 2.34 -12.69 -0.28
C ALA A 184 3.02 -13.79 -1.10
N SER A 185 2.30 -14.86 -1.39
CA SER A 185 2.62 -15.83 -2.44
C SER A 185 1.45 -15.94 -3.40
N HIS A 186 1.77 -16.15 -4.66
CA HIS A 186 0.78 -16.19 -5.73
C HIS A 186 0.75 -17.60 -6.36
N PHE A 187 -0.45 -18.04 -6.70
CA PHE A 187 -0.70 -19.38 -7.18
C PHE A 187 -1.66 -19.34 -8.37
N ARG A 188 -1.55 -20.33 -9.25
CA ARG A 188 -2.57 -20.62 -10.25
C ARG A 188 -3.56 -21.61 -9.66
N GLY A 189 -4.80 -21.19 -9.50
CA GLY A 189 -5.93 -22.02 -9.11
C GLY A 189 -6.86 -22.32 -10.28
N PRO A 190 -8.04 -22.90 -10.02
CA PRO A 190 -9.09 -23.12 -10.99
C PRO A 190 -9.63 -21.79 -11.52
N LYS A 191 -10.17 -21.80 -12.75
CA LYS A 191 -10.83 -20.63 -13.36
C LYS A 191 -12.34 -20.74 -13.25
N ALA A 192 -13.01 -19.59 -13.38
CA ALA A 192 -14.47 -19.48 -13.46
C ALA A 192 -15.23 -20.06 -12.25
N VAL A 193 -14.63 -20.06 -11.08
CA VAL A 193 -15.31 -20.46 -9.84
C VAL A 193 -15.88 -19.22 -9.19
N ASP A 194 -17.20 -19.17 -9.04
CA ASP A 194 -17.86 -18.16 -8.23
C ASP A 194 -17.88 -18.61 -6.76
N ILE A 195 -17.54 -17.70 -5.86
CA ILE A 195 -17.42 -18.01 -4.43
C ILE A 195 -18.65 -17.48 -3.70
N THR A 196 -19.39 -18.37 -3.08
CA THR A 196 -20.43 -18.02 -2.11
C THR A 196 -20.09 -18.73 -0.80
N LEU A 197 -19.61 -17.99 0.19
CA LEU A 197 -19.22 -18.52 1.48
C LEU A 197 -20.42 -18.55 2.43
N ASP A 198 -21.08 -19.72 2.51
CA ASP A 198 -22.04 -20.00 3.55
C ASP A 198 -21.37 -20.41 4.87
N ASP A 199 -22.13 -20.55 5.94
CA ASP A 199 -21.58 -20.88 7.25
C ASP A 199 -20.95 -22.28 7.29
N THR A 200 -21.45 -23.22 6.48
CA THR A 200 -20.86 -24.56 6.37
C THR A 200 -19.46 -24.52 5.76
N LEU A 201 -19.26 -23.73 4.71
CA LEU A 201 -17.95 -23.55 4.08
C LEU A 201 -17.00 -22.77 4.99
N LYS A 202 -17.51 -21.77 5.71
CA LYS A 202 -16.71 -21.05 6.72
C LYS A 202 -16.20 -22.01 7.80
N ASP A 203 -17.05 -22.89 8.33
CA ASP A 203 -16.64 -23.85 9.37
C ASP A 203 -15.65 -24.89 8.85
N LYS A 204 -15.81 -25.37 7.62
CA LYS A 204 -14.81 -26.23 6.98
C LYS A 204 -13.47 -25.50 6.80
N LEU A 205 -13.50 -24.24 6.36
CA LEU A 205 -12.28 -23.44 6.20
C LEU A 205 -11.61 -23.15 7.55
N LYS A 206 -12.38 -22.86 8.61
CA LYS A 206 -11.85 -22.75 9.98
C LYS A 206 -11.13 -24.03 10.40
N THR A 207 -11.75 -25.19 10.15
CA THR A 207 -11.15 -26.49 10.49
C THR A 207 -9.85 -26.72 9.73
N ALA A 208 -9.81 -26.42 8.44
CA ALA A 208 -8.59 -26.55 7.63
C ALA A 208 -7.47 -25.62 8.12
N ILE A 209 -7.82 -24.38 8.49
CA ILE A 209 -6.85 -23.41 9.03
C ILE A 209 -6.34 -23.84 10.41
N ALA A 210 -7.19 -24.38 11.28
CA ALA A 210 -6.77 -24.92 12.58
C ALA A 210 -5.82 -26.11 12.45
N THR A 211 -5.87 -26.85 11.35
CA THR A 211 -4.90 -27.91 11.07
C THR A 211 -3.52 -27.32 10.75
N ILE A 212 -3.48 -26.16 10.07
CA ILE A 212 -2.23 -25.46 9.75
C ILE A 212 -1.71 -24.68 10.97
N TYR A 213 -2.61 -24.09 11.75
CA TYR A 213 -2.31 -23.34 12.98
C TYR A 213 -2.97 -23.99 14.20
N PRO A 214 -2.43 -25.09 14.73
CA PRO A 214 -3.08 -25.84 15.83
C PRO A 214 -3.21 -25.07 17.15
N GLN A 215 -2.50 -23.94 17.29
CA GLN A 215 -2.64 -23.04 18.44
C GLN A 215 -3.81 -22.07 18.32
N ALA A 216 -4.46 -21.95 17.16
CA ALA A 216 -5.60 -21.05 16.98
C ALA A 216 -6.88 -21.72 17.46
N PRO A 217 -7.55 -21.22 18.52
CA PRO A 217 -8.83 -21.74 18.96
C PRO A 217 -9.88 -21.50 17.87
N LEU A 218 -10.62 -22.54 17.47
CA LEU A 218 -11.62 -22.45 16.40
C LEU A 218 -12.72 -21.41 16.66
N GLN A 219 -13.09 -21.22 17.91
CA GLN A 219 -14.12 -20.26 18.32
C GLN A 219 -13.71 -18.81 18.08
N ASP A 220 -12.41 -18.53 18.04
CA ASP A 220 -11.87 -17.18 17.87
C ASP A 220 -11.50 -16.89 16.40
N VAL A 221 -11.84 -17.80 15.47
CA VAL A 221 -11.60 -17.60 14.06
C VAL A 221 -12.79 -16.90 13.41
N VAL A 222 -12.55 -15.73 12.84
CA VAL A 222 -13.55 -14.94 12.11
C VAL A 222 -13.23 -15.00 10.62
N ILE A 223 -14.22 -15.29 9.79
CA ILE A 223 -14.08 -15.31 8.33
C ILE A 223 -15.06 -14.33 7.72
N GLU A 224 -14.52 -13.38 6.96
CA GLU A 224 -15.28 -12.42 6.16
C GLU A 224 -15.01 -12.66 4.67
N HIS A 225 -16.04 -12.53 3.84
CA HIS A 225 -15.93 -12.60 2.39
C HIS A 225 -16.59 -11.38 1.77
N PHE A 226 -15.92 -10.75 0.82
CA PHE A 226 -16.48 -9.67 0.02
C PHE A 226 -15.87 -9.66 -1.39
N GLN A 227 -16.55 -8.99 -2.30
CA GLN A 227 -16.07 -8.74 -3.65
C GLN A 227 -15.64 -7.28 -3.77
N ARG A 228 -14.61 -7.05 -4.55
CA ARG A 228 -14.18 -5.70 -4.95
C ARG A 228 -13.79 -5.69 -6.43
N ARG A 229 -13.86 -4.54 -7.05
CA ARG A 229 -13.39 -4.39 -8.43
C ARG A 229 -11.87 -4.42 -8.51
N ASP A 230 -11.37 -5.03 -9.56
CA ASP A 230 -9.97 -4.88 -9.93
C ASP A 230 -9.82 -3.62 -10.79
N LEU A 231 -9.30 -2.57 -10.18
CA LEU A 231 -9.06 -1.30 -10.87
C LEU A 231 -7.86 -1.37 -11.83
N THR A 232 -7.03 -2.43 -11.73
CA THR A 232 -5.83 -2.56 -12.57
C THR A 232 -6.16 -3.01 -14.00
N GLN A 233 -7.29 -3.65 -14.20
CA GLN A 233 -7.68 -4.19 -15.50
C GLN A 233 -8.72 -3.33 -16.26
N ALA A 234 -9.28 -2.32 -15.61
CA ALA A 234 -10.32 -1.48 -16.19
C ALA A 234 -9.84 -0.64 -17.40
N GLU A 235 -8.54 -0.30 -17.45
CA GLU A 235 -7.97 0.57 -18.49
C GLU A 235 -7.29 -0.18 -19.66
N ASP A 236 -6.89 -1.44 -19.47
CA ASP A 236 -6.15 -2.21 -20.51
C ASP A 236 -7.04 -2.74 -21.65
N ARG A 237 -8.36 -2.63 -21.52
CA ARG A 237 -9.34 -3.11 -22.51
C ARG A 237 -9.94 -1.98 -23.34
N GLY A 238 -9.07 -1.16 -23.95
CA GLY A 238 -9.44 -0.10 -24.90
C GLY A 238 -10.04 -0.63 -26.22
N GLY A 239 -11.10 -1.40 -26.15
CA GLY A 239 -11.92 -1.86 -27.26
C GLY A 239 -13.37 -1.49 -27.00
N GLU A 240 -14.14 -1.27 -28.05
CA GLU A 240 -15.55 -0.82 -28.08
C GLU A 240 -16.57 -1.66 -27.29
N ASP A 241 -16.14 -2.71 -26.57
CA ASP A 241 -16.92 -3.42 -25.56
C ASP A 241 -16.54 -2.91 -24.19
N GLU A 242 -17.42 -2.16 -23.55
CA GLU A 242 -17.41 -1.92 -22.08
C GLU A 242 -17.48 -3.28 -21.38
N SER A 243 -16.35 -3.95 -21.29
CA SER A 243 -16.30 -5.28 -20.69
C SER A 243 -16.67 -5.19 -19.22
N ALA A 244 -17.52 -6.10 -18.78
CA ALA A 244 -17.95 -6.22 -17.41
C ALA A 244 -16.76 -6.08 -16.42
N PRO A 245 -16.94 -5.36 -15.32
CA PRO A 245 -15.88 -5.14 -14.33
C PRO A 245 -15.32 -6.48 -13.86
N VAL A 246 -13.99 -6.57 -13.78
CA VAL A 246 -13.35 -7.75 -13.20
C VAL A 246 -13.51 -7.69 -11.67
N TRP A 247 -14.12 -8.71 -11.12
CA TRP A 247 -14.35 -8.84 -9.70
C TRP A 247 -13.30 -9.74 -9.05
N LEU A 248 -12.76 -9.28 -7.95
CA LEU A 248 -11.86 -10.03 -7.08
C LEU A 248 -12.62 -10.47 -5.83
N HIS A 249 -12.62 -11.76 -5.55
CA HIS A 249 -13.06 -12.26 -4.26
C HIS A 249 -11.97 -12.07 -3.22
N THR A 250 -12.30 -11.43 -2.12
CA THR A 250 -11.41 -11.27 -0.98
C THR A 250 -11.99 -12.02 0.22
N ILE A 251 -11.21 -12.95 0.77
CA ILE A 251 -11.58 -13.68 1.98
C ILE A 251 -10.57 -13.34 3.07
N VAL A 252 -11.04 -12.82 4.18
CA VAL A 252 -10.23 -12.44 5.33
C VAL A 252 -10.50 -13.41 6.45
N VAL A 253 -9.43 -14.02 6.96
CA VAL A 253 -9.49 -14.89 8.12
C VAL A 253 -8.71 -14.24 9.24
N GLY A 254 -9.39 -13.89 10.32
CA GLY A 254 -8.79 -13.35 11.53
C GLY A 254 -8.79 -14.38 12.65
N PHE A 255 -7.68 -14.53 13.37
CA PHE A 255 -7.57 -15.37 14.53
C PHE A 255 -6.56 -14.83 15.54
N ASN A 256 -6.69 -15.24 16.79
CA ASN A 256 -5.74 -14.84 17.82
C ASN A 256 -4.40 -15.53 17.61
N GLY A 257 -3.34 -14.75 17.56
CA GLY A 257 -1.97 -15.24 17.46
C GLY A 257 -1.44 -15.81 18.77
N LYS A 258 -0.14 -16.10 18.79
CA LYS A 258 0.54 -16.49 20.02
C LYS A 258 0.39 -15.41 21.08
N GLU A 259 0.19 -15.87 22.34
CA GLU A 259 0.26 -14.99 23.48
C GLU A 259 1.64 -14.35 23.59
N THR A 260 1.65 -13.04 23.69
CA THR A 260 2.85 -12.23 23.93
C THR A 260 2.73 -11.53 25.27
N HIS A 261 3.84 -11.37 25.98
CA HIS A 261 3.84 -10.62 27.22
C HIS A 261 4.70 -9.38 27.05
N TRP A 262 4.27 -8.32 27.65
CA TRP A 262 4.99 -7.06 27.71
C TRP A 262 4.75 -6.35 29.03
N ASP A 263 5.83 -5.76 29.55
CA ASP A 263 5.77 -5.06 30.80
C ASP A 263 5.36 -3.61 30.58
N LYS A 264 4.47 -3.10 31.43
CA LYS A 264 4.12 -1.69 31.47
C LYS A 264 4.15 -1.19 32.92
N ILE A 265 4.36 0.10 33.07
CA ILE A 265 4.26 0.76 34.37
C ILE A 265 2.80 1.20 34.56
N VAL A 266 2.17 0.72 35.65
CA VAL A 266 0.83 1.14 36.07
C VAL A 266 0.97 1.58 37.53
N ASP A 267 0.59 2.83 37.80
CA ASP A 267 0.64 3.43 39.16
C ASP A 267 2.02 3.34 39.83
N GLY A 268 3.10 3.37 39.03
CA GLY A 268 4.50 3.30 39.52
C GLY A 268 5.04 1.88 39.71
N GLU A 269 4.23 0.85 39.45
CA GLU A 269 4.63 -0.57 39.52
C GLU A 269 4.74 -1.20 38.12
N VAL A 270 5.70 -2.10 37.96
CA VAL A 270 5.85 -2.89 36.73
C VAL A 270 4.83 -4.03 36.74
N THR A 271 3.94 -4.03 35.76
CA THR A 271 2.90 -5.06 35.62
C THR A 271 3.09 -5.74 34.26
N THR A 272 3.14 -7.08 34.23
CA THR A 272 3.17 -7.85 33.00
C THR A 272 1.77 -7.97 32.42
N ARG A 273 1.60 -7.58 31.18
CA ARG A 273 0.37 -7.82 30.40
C ARG A 273 0.57 -9.00 29.47
N HIS A 274 -0.46 -9.82 29.40
CA HIS A 274 -0.60 -10.88 28.43
C HIS A 274 -1.58 -10.42 27.36
N ASP A 275 -1.21 -10.52 26.08
CA ASP A 275 -2.05 -10.12 24.97
C ASP A 275 -1.85 -11.05 23.78
N GLN A 276 -2.90 -11.22 22.98
CA GLN A 276 -2.86 -12.01 21.75
C GLN A 276 -3.15 -11.10 20.57
N ALA A 277 -2.12 -10.81 19.79
CA ALA A 277 -2.27 -9.98 18.61
C ALA A 277 -3.12 -10.70 17.55
N LEU A 278 -4.09 -9.98 16.98
CA LEU A 278 -4.87 -10.48 15.85
C LEU A 278 -3.94 -10.78 14.67
N GLN A 279 -3.92 -12.03 14.24
CA GLN A 279 -3.30 -12.44 12.99
C GLN A 279 -4.33 -12.48 11.87
N ARG A 280 -3.92 -12.16 10.66
CA ARG A 280 -4.79 -12.15 9.48
C ARG A 280 -4.18 -12.95 8.35
N ILE A 281 -5.02 -13.78 7.74
CA ILE A 281 -4.76 -14.38 6.43
C ILE A 281 -5.74 -13.72 5.47
N ILE A 282 -5.23 -13.23 4.34
CA ILE A 282 -6.08 -12.63 3.33
C ILE A 282 -5.85 -13.39 2.03
N TYR A 283 -6.94 -13.92 1.47
CA TYR A 283 -6.96 -14.52 0.15
C TYR A 283 -7.53 -13.50 -0.83
N SER A 284 -6.92 -13.41 -2.00
CA SER A 284 -7.49 -12.70 -3.15
C SER A 284 -7.55 -13.67 -4.31
N TYR A 285 -8.74 -13.87 -4.85
CA TYR A 285 -8.98 -14.80 -5.96
C TYR A 285 -9.68 -14.08 -7.10
N GLU A 286 -9.16 -14.24 -8.30
CA GLU A 286 -9.70 -13.71 -9.54
C GLU A 286 -10.27 -14.85 -10.38
N PRO A 287 -11.60 -14.97 -10.53
CA PRO A 287 -12.22 -16.06 -11.28
C PRO A 287 -11.81 -16.12 -12.75
N SER A 288 -11.61 -14.99 -13.40
CA SER A 288 -11.32 -14.92 -14.84
C SER A 288 -10.01 -15.57 -15.23
N THR A 289 -8.98 -15.39 -14.41
CA THR A 289 -7.62 -15.91 -14.65
C THR A 289 -7.30 -17.14 -13.81
N GLY A 290 -8.03 -17.35 -12.70
CA GLY A 290 -7.69 -18.34 -11.69
C GLY A 290 -6.54 -17.91 -10.79
N ALA A 291 -6.14 -16.64 -10.82
CA ALA A 291 -5.08 -16.13 -9.97
C ALA A 291 -5.52 -16.13 -8.50
N LEU A 292 -4.75 -16.78 -7.65
CA LEU A 292 -4.95 -16.86 -6.22
C LEU A 292 -3.74 -16.28 -5.50
N SER A 293 -3.96 -15.29 -4.65
CA SER A 293 -2.92 -14.69 -3.80
C SER A 293 -3.23 -14.96 -2.33
N VAL A 294 -2.21 -15.35 -1.57
CA VAL A 294 -2.29 -15.58 -0.13
C VAL A 294 -1.36 -14.62 0.59
N PHE A 295 -1.92 -13.78 1.43
CA PHE A 295 -1.21 -12.80 2.24
C PHE A 295 -1.21 -13.27 3.69
N CYS A 296 -0.06 -13.56 4.24
CA CYS A 296 0.16 -13.77 5.66
C CYS A 296 1.66 -13.64 5.99
N ASP A 297 1.97 -13.41 7.25
CA ASP A 297 3.34 -13.23 7.72
C ASP A 297 4.13 -14.54 7.65
N ASP A 298 3.48 -15.68 7.87
CA ASP A 298 4.11 -17.00 7.77
C ASP A 298 4.27 -17.45 6.32
N LYS A 299 5.46 -17.22 5.78
CA LYS A 299 5.80 -17.60 4.40
C LYS A 299 5.66 -19.12 4.15
N HIS A 300 5.94 -19.95 5.15
CA HIS A 300 5.92 -21.41 4.98
C HIS A 300 4.51 -21.97 4.91
N ALA A 301 3.56 -21.34 5.60
CA ALA A 301 2.17 -21.76 5.60
C ALA A 301 1.40 -21.38 4.32
N ARG A 302 1.87 -20.42 3.52
CA ARG A 302 1.09 -19.86 2.40
C ARG A 302 0.66 -20.89 1.37
N ARG A 303 1.52 -21.87 1.07
CA ARG A 303 1.18 -22.96 0.12
C ARG A 303 0.07 -23.86 0.67
N ASP A 304 0.13 -24.21 1.94
CA ASP A 304 -0.89 -25.06 2.57
C ASP A 304 -2.21 -24.30 2.77
N LEU A 305 -2.13 -23.02 3.06
CA LEU A 305 -3.29 -22.12 3.07
C LEU A 305 -3.96 -22.03 1.68
N ALA A 306 -3.16 -21.91 0.60
CA ALA A 306 -3.69 -21.90 -0.75
C ALA A 306 -4.39 -23.22 -1.09
N LYS A 307 -3.82 -24.37 -0.69
CA LYS A 307 -4.47 -25.68 -0.84
C LYS A 307 -5.77 -25.75 -0.05
N ALA A 308 -5.77 -25.29 1.21
CA ALA A 308 -6.95 -25.28 2.04
C ALA A 308 -8.10 -24.49 1.38
N LEU A 309 -7.82 -23.32 0.80
CA LEU A 309 -8.83 -22.57 0.06
C LEU A 309 -9.31 -23.32 -1.18
N ARG A 310 -8.41 -23.91 -1.97
CA ARG A 310 -8.76 -24.71 -3.14
C ARG A 310 -9.70 -25.86 -2.76
N ASP A 311 -9.31 -26.64 -1.77
CA ASP A 311 -10.03 -27.87 -1.40
C ASP A 311 -11.40 -27.57 -0.78
N VAL A 312 -11.48 -26.52 0.02
CA VAL A 312 -12.70 -26.22 0.79
C VAL A 312 -13.62 -25.26 0.02
N VAL A 313 -13.07 -24.18 -0.51
CA VAL A 313 -13.91 -23.09 -1.04
C VAL A 313 -14.05 -23.19 -2.56
N LEU A 314 -12.95 -23.43 -3.28
CA LEU A 314 -12.99 -23.56 -4.74
C LEU A 314 -13.42 -24.96 -5.16
N ALA A 315 -13.46 -25.94 -4.25
CA ALA A 315 -13.88 -27.33 -4.44
C ALA A 315 -13.33 -27.94 -5.74
N SER A 316 -12.03 -27.78 -5.96
CA SER A 316 -11.34 -28.16 -7.20
C SER A 316 -10.17 -29.09 -6.94
N ASP A 317 -10.00 -30.08 -7.82
CA ASP A 317 -8.84 -30.96 -7.83
C ASP A 317 -7.66 -30.39 -8.64
N THR A 318 -7.77 -29.17 -9.17
CA THR A 318 -6.70 -28.52 -9.93
C THR A 318 -5.49 -28.34 -9.05
N GLU A 319 -4.33 -28.79 -9.50
CA GLU A 319 -3.08 -28.61 -8.76
C GLU A 319 -2.76 -27.12 -8.62
N ILE A 320 -2.45 -26.70 -7.40
CA ILE A 320 -1.97 -25.34 -7.13
C ILE A 320 -0.49 -25.27 -7.44
N ALA A 321 -0.14 -24.57 -8.51
CA ALA A 321 1.24 -24.23 -8.84
C ALA A 321 1.57 -22.84 -8.31
N GLU A 322 2.64 -22.72 -7.53
CA GLU A 322 3.18 -21.40 -7.19
C GLU A 322 3.69 -20.74 -8.46
N MET A 323 3.24 -19.52 -8.70
CA MET A 323 3.58 -18.80 -9.91
C MET A 323 4.13 -17.43 -9.54
N PRO A 324 5.20 -16.99 -10.19
CA PRO A 324 5.48 -15.57 -10.23
C PRO A 324 4.33 -14.89 -10.97
N LEU A 325 3.80 -13.80 -10.44
CA LEU A 325 2.79 -13.00 -11.15
C LEU A 325 3.31 -12.53 -12.51
N ARG A 326 4.61 -12.39 -12.63
CA ARG A 326 5.29 -11.82 -13.79
C ARG A 326 6.77 -12.17 -13.77
N GLU A 327 7.37 -12.17 -14.93
CA GLU A 327 8.81 -12.31 -15.09
C GLU A 327 9.37 -11.10 -15.82
N PHE A 328 10.52 -10.59 -15.33
CA PHE A 328 11.20 -9.45 -15.91
C PHE A 328 12.45 -9.89 -16.66
N SER A 329 12.51 -9.54 -17.94
CA SER A 329 13.72 -9.65 -18.74
C SER A 329 14.49 -8.34 -18.71
N LEU A 330 15.66 -8.35 -18.06
CA LEU A 330 16.54 -7.19 -18.01
C LEU A 330 17.55 -7.14 -19.15
N LYS A 331 17.52 -8.08 -20.11
CA LYS A 331 18.51 -8.18 -21.20
C LYS A 331 18.69 -6.90 -21.98
N ALA A 332 17.61 -6.16 -22.23
CA ALA A 332 17.66 -4.91 -22.96
C ALA A 332 18.55 -3.83 -22.29
N PHE A 333 18.76 -3.93 -20.98
CA PHE A 333 19.60 -3.02 -20.23
C PHE A 333 21.10 -3.36 -20.30
N GLY A 334 21.51 -4.32 -21.10
CA GLY A 334 22.92 -4.66 -21.33
C GLY A 334 23.69 -3.58 -22.09
N SER A 335 23.02 -2.73 -22.86
CA SER A 335 23.64 -1.65 -23.63
C SER A 335 22.86 -0.34 -23.58
N ALA A 336 23.51 0.75 -23.99
CA ALA A 336 22.88 2.08 -24.08
C ALA A 336 21.75 2.15 -25.12
N GLU A 337 21.61 1.18 -26.00
CA GLU A 337 20.54 1.09 -26.99
C GLU A 337 19.15 0.99 -26.33
N VAL A 338 19.09 0.57 -25.08
CA VAL A 338 17.85 0.54 -24.29
C VAL A 338 17.14 1.90 -24.25
N PHE A 339 17.86 3.03 -24.37
CA PHE A 339 17.23 4.34 -24.43
C PHE A 339 16.36 4.54 -25.67
N ASN A 340 16.57 3.77 -26.74
CA ASN A 340 15.69 3.77 -27.90
C ASN A 340 14.35 3.07 -27.59
N LEU A 341 14.37 2.09 -26.69
CA LEU A 341 13.20 1.38 -26.21
C LEU A 341 12.42 2.20 -25.16
N LEU A 342 13.13 2.86 -24.26
CA LEU A 342 12.56 3.60 -23.11
C LEU A 342 12.01 4.99 -23.53
N LYS A 343 11.41 5.13 -24.70
CA LYS A 343 10.83 6.40 -25.13
C LYS A 343 9.44 6.57 -24.55
N PRO A 344 9.15 7.71 -23.89
CA PRO A 344 7.79 8.02 -23.46
C PRO A 344 6.94 8.44 -24.65
N GLU A 345 5.65 8.14 -24.60
CA GLU A 345 4.65 8.65 -25.54
C GLU A 345 4.01 9.94 -25.00
N PRO A 346 3.46 10.79 -25.87
CA PRO A 346 2.84 12.06 -25.43
C PRO A 346 1.74 11.90 -24.38
N GLY A 347 1.02 10.77 -24.41
CA GLY A 347 -0.06 10.45 -23.45
C GLY A 347 0.40 9.97 -22.07
N ASP A 348 1.66 9.58 -21.91
CA ASP A 348 2.17 9.03 -20.65
C ASP A 348 2.37 10.10 -19.56
N GLY A 349 2.39 11.37 -19.93
CA GLY A 349 2.68 12.45 -18.98
C GLY A 349 4.11 12.44 -18.43
N ILE A 350 5.06 11.79 -19.12
CA ILE A 350 6.45 11.63 -18.70
C ILE A 350 7.33 12.65 -19.42
N GLU A 351 8.05 13.47 -18.66
CA GLU A 351 9.04 14.42 -19.21
C GLU A 351 10.37 13.73 -19.55
N ARG A 352 10.79 12.80 -18.72
CA ARG A 352 12.11 12.18 -18.83
C ARG A 352 12.15 10.82 -18.14
N ILE A 353 12.89 9.88 -18.76
CA ILE A 353 13.27 8.61 -18.19
C ILE A 353 14.79 8.57 -17.99
N SER A 354 15.24 8.10 -16.85
CA SER A 354 16.67 7.93 -16.56
C SER A 354 16.91 6.61 -15.84
N ILE A 355 18.05 5.99 -16.14
CA ILE A 355 18.54 4.80 -15.45
C ILE A 355 19.56 5.25 -14.42
N ASN A 356 19.28 4.99 -13.13
CA ASN A 356 20.11 5.46 -12.03
C ASN A 356 20.97 4.36 -11.41
N LEU A 357 20.63 3.08 -11.64
CA LEU A 357 21.38 1.96 -11.14
C LEU A 357 21.23 0.76 -12.07
N ILE A 358 22.33 0.08 -12.32
CA ILE A 358 22.37 -1.25 -12.91
C ILE A 358 23.24 -2.13 -12.02
N LYS A 359 22.69 -3.26 -11.55
CA LYS A 359 23.43 -4.28 -10.84
C LYS A 359 23.56 -5.49 -11.74
N VAL A 360 24.79 -5.96 -11.90
CA VAL A 360 25.12 -7.11 -12.72
C VAL A 360 25.84 -8.15 -11.89
N ALA A 361 25.72 -9.41 -12.28
CA ALA A 361 26.47 -10.53 -11.75
C ALA A 361 27.19 -11.27 -12.88
N LYS A 362 28.32 -11.86 -12.59
CA LYS A 362 29.04 -12.75 -13.47
C LYS A 362 29.21 -14.10 -12.77
N ARG A 363 28.72 -15.14 -13.39
CA ARG A 363 28.93 -16.51 -12.93
C ARG A 363 30.23 -17.03 -13.55
N LEU A 364 31.08 -17.54 -12.74
CA LEU A 364 32.36 -18.15 -13.13
C LEU A 364 32.39 -19.57 -12.61
N GLU A 365 32.65 -20.51 -13.50
CA GLU A 365 32.97 -21.88 -13.11
C GLU A 365 34.43 -21.94 -12.73
N GLN A 366 34.74 -22.32 -11.50
CA GLN A 366 36.08 -22.58 -11.04
C GLN A 366 36.21 -24.07 -10.72
N GLN A 367 37.25 -24.72 -11.25
CA GLN A 367 37.59 -26.07 -10.86
C GLN A 367 38.20 -26.05 -9.45
N GLY A 368 37.49 -26.66 -8.48
CA GLY A 368 37.97 -26.89 -7.14
C GLY A 368 38.47 -28.33 -6.98
N GLU A 369 39.09 -28.64 -5.83
CA GLU A 369 39.59 -29.97 -5.53
C GLU A 369 38.47 -31.04 -5.49
N ASP A 370 37.23 -30.65 -5.16
CA ASP A 370 36.05 -31.52 -5.03
C ASP A 370 35.07 -31.41 -6.21
N GLY A 371 35.44 -30.77 -7.31
CA GLY A 371 34.57 -30.57 -8.49
C GLY A 371 34.45 -29.11 -8.95
N THR A 372 33.51 -28.85 -9.87
CA THR A 372 33.27 -27.52 -10.41
C THR A 372 32.47 -26.69 -9.42
N LEU A 373 33.05 -25.59 -8.95
CA LEU A 373 32.38 -24.59 -8.08
C LEU A 373 31.88 -23.43 -8.93
N GLU A 374 30.60 -23.08 -8.77
CA GLU A 374 30.03 -21.88 -9.35
C GLU A 374 30.28 -20.66 -8.41
N VAL A 375 31.10 -19.72 -8.87
CA VAL A 375 31.41 -18.48 -8.13
C VAL A 375 30.71 -17.33 -8.79
N THR A 376 29.95 -16.56 -8.01
CA THR A 376 29.26 -15.37 -8.49
C THR A 376 29.98 -14.13 -8.00
N SER A 377 30.41 -13.27 -8.92
CA SER A 377 30.89 -11.91 -8.62
C SER A 377 29.88 -10.89 -9.08
N GLY A 378 29.68 -9.82 -8.31
CA GLY A 378 28.69 -8.78 -8.63
C GLY A 378 29.29 -7.39 -8.69
N MET A 379 28.74 -6.56 -9.57
CA MET A 379 29.09 -5.14 -9.69
C MET A 379 27.80 -4.31 -9.68
N THR A 380 27.83 -3.17 -8.98
CA THR A 380 26.75 -2.20 -9.00
C THR A 380 27.24 -0.90 -9.54
N ILE A 381 26.67 -0.46 -10.66
CA ILE A 381 26.95 0.82 -11.29
C ILE A 381 25.84 1.76 -10.84
N HIS A 382 26.20 2.78 -10.08
CA HIS A 382 25.25 3.76 -9.57
C HIS A 382 25.60 5.14 -10.11
N ARG A 383 24.59 5.85 -10.62
CA ARG A 383 24.68 7.24 -11.07
C ARG A 383 24.09 8.16 -10.02
N ASP A 384 24.86 9.12 -9.52
CA ASP A 384 24.34 10.19 -8.67
C ASP A 384 23.33 11.07 -9.43
N ARG A 385 22.37 11.64 -8.73
CA ARG A 385 21.35 12.52 -9.34
C ARG A 385 21.94 13.79 -9.93
N ARG A 386 23.09 14.25 -9.44
CA ARG A 386 23.80 15.45 -9.89
C ARG A 386 24.72 15.17 -11.08
N ASP A 387 25.03 13.90 -11.34
CA ASP A 387 25.85 13.51 -12.49
C ASP A 387 25.03 13.66 -13.77
N GLN A 388 25.57 14.42 -14.73
CA GLN A 388 24.91 14.63 -16.02
C GLN A 388 25.13 13.46 -17.00
N ARG A 389 26.13 12.60 -16.73
CA ARG A 389 26.37 11.41 -17.53
C ARG A 389 25.24 10.42 -17.36
N ASP A 390 24.94 9.63 -18.39
CA ASP A 390 24.09 8.45 -18.23
C ASP A 390 24.84 7.30 -17.54
N VAL A 391 24.11 6.27 -17.12
CA VAL A 391 24.68 5.14 -16.36
C VAL A 391 25.72 4.35 -17.18
N TYR A 392 25.55 4.26 -18.50
CA TYR A 392 26.49 3.54 -19.38
C TYR A 392 27.79 4.34 -19.60
N ARG A 393 27.68 5.67 -19.63
CA ARG A 393 28.86 6.52 -19.62
C ARG A 393 29.64 6.40 -18.31
N VAL A 394 28.96 6.34 -17.19
CA VAL A 394 29.57 6.03 -15.87
C VAL A 394 30.21 4.64 -15.90
N ALA A 395 29.50 3.62 -16.45
CA ALA A 395 30.06 2.27 -16.59
C ALA A 395 31.38 2.27 -17.35
N ARG A 396 31.43 2.99 -18.48
CA ARG A 396 32.60 3.06 -19.35
C ARG A 396 33.78 3.83 -18.73
N GLU A 397 33.48 5.03 -18.21
CA GLU A 397 34.53 5.93 -17.72
C GLU A 397 35.10 5.50 -16.37
N ASP A 398 34.20 5.13 -15.43
CA ASP A 398 34.58 4.86 -14.04
C ASP A 398 34.87 3.36 -13.80
N TYR A 399 34.11 2.46 -14.44
CA TYR A 399 34.22 1.00 -14.24
C TYR A 399 34.93 0.28 -15.40
N LYS A 400 35.30 0.97 -16.48
CA LYS A 400 35.95 0.41 -17.68
C LYS A 400 35.12 -0.68 -18.37
N GLN A 401 33.79 -0.60 -18.25
CA GLN A 401 32.86 -1.52 -18.89
C GLN A 401 32.18 -0.84 -20.07
N ASN A 402 32.51 -1.26 -21.28
CA ASN A 402 31.92 -0.70 -22.52
C ASN A 402 30.53 -1.30 -22.82
N ASP A 403 30.32 -2.53 -22.39
CA ASP A 403 29.11 -3.30 -22.64
C ASP A 403 28.82 -4.19 -21.42
N LEU A 404 27.57 -4.29 -21.03
CA LEU A 404 27.09 -5.11 -19.92
C LEU A 404 26.35 -6.35 -20.39
N SER A 405 26.23 -6.60 -21.70
CA SER A 405 25.50 -7.75 -22.27
C SER A 405 26.12 -9.09 -21.91
N GLY A 406 27.43 -9.12 -21.59
CA GLY A 406 28.12 -10.32 -21.12
C GLY A 406 27.93 -10.66 -19.64
N PHE A 407 27.09 -9.92 -18.93
CA PHE A 407 26.78 -10.15 -17.53
C PHE A 407 25.31 -10.54 -17.35
N ASP A 408 25.01 -11.25 -16.28
CA ASP A 408 23.63 -11.43 -15.82
C ASP A 408 23.15 -10.14 -15.15
N LEU A 409 22.16 -9.48 -15.74
CA LEU A 409 21.56 -8.29 -15.14
C LEU A 409 20.61 -8.71 -14.01
N VAL A 410 20.94 -8.29 -12.79
CA VAL A 410 20.22 -8.67 -11.58
C VAL A 410 19.17 -7.63 -11.21
N GLN A 411 19.51 -6.35 -11.37
CA GLN A 411 18.63 -5.26 -10.93
C GLN A 411 18.85 -4.00 -11.75
N VAL A 412 17.75 -3.31 -12.03
CA VAL A 412 17.76 -1.99 -12.69
C VAL A 412 16.88 -1.04 -11.91
N LYS A 413 17.33 0.22 -11.77
CA LYS A 413 16.54 1.30 -11.17
C LYS A 413 16.33 2.42 -12.17
N LEU A 414 15.07 2.57 -12.58
CA LEU A 414 14.59 3.65 -13.43
C LEU A 414 14.04 4.79 -12.59
N VAL A 415 14.12 6.00 -13.12
CA VAL A 415 13.43 7.16 -12.56
C VAL A 415 12.64 7.82 -13.68
N LEU A 416 11.31 7.80 -13.53
CA LEU A 416 10.36 8.43 -14.43
C LEU A 416 10.05 9.81 -13.86
N ARG A 417 10.34 10.87 -14.62
CA ARG A 417 9.95 12.24 -14.25
C ARG A 417 8.59 12.53 -14.83
N ILE A 418 7.58 12.62 -13.96
CA ILE A 418 6.22 12.96 -14.35
C ILE A 418 6.09 14.48 -14.51
N ALA A 419 5.47 14.89 -15.61
CA ALA A 419 5.19 16.29 -15.92
C ALA A 419 4.24 16.91 -14.89
N LYS A 420 4.35 18.23 -14.72
CA LYS A 420 3.38 18.99 -13.91
C LYS A 420 2.00 18.92 -14.59
N GLN A 421 1.01 18.40 -13.89
CA GLN A 421 -0.40 18.42 -14.29
C GLN A 421 -1.14 19.56 -13.57
N LYS A 422 -2.37 19.88 -14.03
CA LYS A 422 -3.17 20.97 -13.51
C LYS A 422 -3.34 20.93 -11.99
N ASP A 423 -3.48 19.71 -11.43
CA ASP A 423 -3.76 19.48 -10.00
C ASP A 423 -2.62 18.77 -9.25
N ARG A 424 -1.55 18.35 -9.94
CA ARG A 424 -0.40 17.65 -9.35
C ARG A 424 0.92 18.32 -9.70
N ARG A 425 1.80 18.43 -8.72
CA ARG A 425 3.18 18.91 -8.94
C ARG A 425 3.99 17.85 -9.69
N ALA A 426 4.95 18.31 -10.50
CA ALA A 426 5.92 17.39 -11.09
C ALA A 426 6.62 16.56 -10.00
N HIS A 427 6.70 15.25 -10.18
CA HIS A 427 7.30 14.31 -9.22
C HIS A 427 8.06 13.20 -9.94
N ASN A 428 8.79 12.40 -9.18
CA ASN A 428 9.53 11.27 -9.72
C ASN A 428 8.92 9.95 -9.23
N ILE A 429 8.66 9.04 -10.16
CA ILE A 429 8.35 7.65 -9.86
C ILE A 429 9.64 6.84 -9.97
N VAL A 430 10.02 6.16 -8.89
CA VAL A 430 11.18 5.28 -8.88
C VAL A 430 10.73 3.86 -9.15
N VAL A 431 11.21 3.27 -10.25
CA VAL A 431 10.92 1.89 -10.64
C VAL A 431 12.18 1.07 -10.45
N GLN A 432 12.16 0.14 -9.50
CA GLN A 432 13.27 -0.79 -9.26
C GLN A 432 12.82 -2.19 -9.61
N ILE A 433 13.48 -2.76 -10.61
CA ILE A 433 13.19 -4.09 -11.14
C ILE A 433 14.32 -5.00 -10.72
N THR A 434 14.01 -6.14 -10.15
CA THR A 434 14.98 -7.18 -9.78
C THR A 434 14.56 -8.48 -10.48
N ALA A 435 15.41 -8.99 -11.34
CA ALA A 435 15.12 -10.27 -12.01
C ALA A 435 15.11 -11.44 -11.00
N PRO A 436 14.26 -12.45 -11.18
CA PRO A 436 13.32 -12.59 -12.29
C PRO A 436 11.98 -11.90 -12.10
N ASN A 437 11.53 -11.61 -10.88
CA ASN A 437 10.12 -11.24 -10.61
C ASN A 437 9.93 -10.07 -9.64
N GLY A 438 10.99 -9.45 -9.15
CA GLY A 438 10.93 -8.37 -8.18
C GLY A 438 10.63 -7.00 -8.79
N LEU A 439 9.62 -6.29 -8.25
CA LEU A 439 9.32 -4.89 -8.57
C LEU A 439 8.97 -4.15 -7.28
N ASN A 440 9.46 -2.92 -7.13
CA ASN A 440 9.19 -2.09 -5.94
C ASN A 440 7.81 -1.39 -6.01
N ASP A 441 6.74 -2.15 -6.01
CA ASP A 441 5.37 -1.62 -6.12
C ASP A 441 4.82 -1.01 -4.83
N ASN A 442 5.34 -1.41 -3.68
CA ASN A 442 4.75 -1.13 -2.36
C ASN A 442 4.63 0.35 -2.00
N ALA A 443 5.41 1.21 -2.65
CA ALA A 443 5.40 2.65 -2.39
C ALA A 443 4.72 3.47 -3.50
N LYS A 444 3.97 2.80 -4.42
CA LYS A 444 3.32 3.43 -5.55
C LYS A 444 1.81 3.41 -5.39
N THR A 445 1.17 4.48 -5.85
CA THR A 445 -0.29 4.51 -6.01
C THR A 445 -0.72 3.56 -7.13
N GLU A 446 -2.01 3.24 -7.21
CA GLU A 446 -2.52 2.39 -8.26
C GLU A 446 -2.28 2.99 -9.65
N ASP A 447 -2.60 4.28 -9.83
CA ASP A 447 -2.32 5.00 -11.08
C ASP A 447 -0.85 4.89 -11.49
N GLU A 448 0.07 5.01 -10.52
CA GLU A 448 1.51 4.86 -10.77
C GLU A 448 1.89 3.41 -11.11
N ARG A 449 1.28 2.42 -10.46
CA ARG A 449 1.49 0.99 -10.76
C ARG A 449 1.02 0.65 -12.17
N GLN A 450 -0.18 1.10 -12.55
CA GLN A 450 -0.73 0.91 -13.89
C GLN A 450 0.16 1.55 -14.95
N LEU A 451 0.58 2.81 -14.74
CA LEU A 451 1.49 3.47 -15.65
C LEU A 451 2.80 2.67 -15.80
N VAL A 452 3.40 2.25 -14.69
CA VAL A 452 4.66 1.49 -14.71
C VAL A 452 4.48 0.16 -15.45
N MET A 453 3.40 -0.59 -15.17
CA MET A 453 3.14 -1.88 -15.81
C MET A 453 2.89 -1.71 -17.31
N ARG A 454 2.09 -0.74 -17.73
CA ARG A 454 1.87 -0.40 -19.14
C ARG A 454 3.18 -0.10 -19.87
N LEU A 455 4.06 0.69 -19.23
CA LEU A 455 5.38 0.99 -19.79
C LEU A 455 6.25 -0.27 -19.92
N LEU A 456 6.32 -1.09 -18.86
CA LEU A 456 7.14 -2.30 -18.86
C LEU A 456 6.64 -3.33 -19.88
N LYS A 457 5.32 -3.46 -20.09
CA LYS A 457 4.72 -4.28 -21.14
C LYS A 457 5.11 -3.74 -22.52
N ARG A 458 4.90 -2.45 -22.77
CA ARG A 458 5.23 -1.78 -24.04
C ARG A 458 6.73 -1.90 -24.40
N TRP A 459 7.58 -1.87 -23.39
CA TRP A 459 9.04 -2.06 -23.56
C TRP A 459 9.48 -3.52 -23.58
N HIS A 460 8.55 -4.46 -23.58
CA HIS A 460 8.82 -5.91 -23.53
C HIS A 460 9.78 -6.34 -22.41
N ILE A 461 9.74 -5.62 -21.29
CA ILE A 461 10.55 -5.90 -20.10
C ILE A 461 9.82 -6.91 -19.19
N VAL A 462 8.49 -6.95 -19.23
CA VAL A 462 7.67 -7.84 -18.41
C VAL A 462 6.88 -8.80 -19.29
N THR A 463 6.80 -10.06 -18.83
CA THR A 463 5.86 -11.07 -19.29
C THR A 463 4.94 -11.42 -18.12
N GLU A 464 3.64 -11.31 -18.28
CA GLU A 464 2.64 -11.76 -17.32
C GLU A 464 2.16 -13.16 -17.72
N PHE A 465 1.87 -14.01 -16.72
CA PHE A 465 1.49 -15.41 -16.92
C PHE A 465 0.00 -15.64 -16.60
#